data_5aa2717e49a7299bbf2edb6c7a9bb749
#
_entry.id   5aa2717e49a7299bbf2edb6c7a9bb749
#
_cell.length_a   1.000
_cell.length_b   1.000
_cell.length_c   1.000
_cell.angle_alpha   90.00
_cell.angle_beta   90.00
_cell.angle_gamma   90.00
#
_symmetry.space_group_name_H-M   'P 1'
#
loop_
_entity.id
_entity.type
_entity.pdbx_description
1 polymer ?
#
loop_
_entity_poly.entity_id
_entity_poly.type
_entity_poly.pdbx_seq_one_letter_code
_entity_poly.pdbx_strand_id
1 'polypeptide(L)'
;MTAANTISNKGDVPNTPVNGDDPWQEFDAELEAWARTGSIAEFWWRDDDATRPGPLLDRLLDAAGPRPISLAVIPATAQKALADRLADHIRQGGRALVLQHGYAHLNHAPPNAKKAEFGDHRPLEAMLDELVQGRRRLESLFGEAFEPILTPPWNRVGNDIVRSLGQSGLQGLSRFGPRQADAGDRVVNTHVDIVDWRGGRGFVGVRQALRAAIGHLAAKRTGAADHAEPTGLLTHHRDHDEACWSFIAAFAGAIDAHAAARWVSP
;
A
#
# COMPACT_ATOMS: atom_id res chain seq x y z
N MET A 1 -21.75 61.14 -45.16
CA MET A 1 -20.66 60.20 -45.56
C MET A 1 -20.36 59.38 -44.36
N THR A 2 -20.96 58.23 -44.33
CA THR A 2 -20.94 57.33 -43.19
C THR A 2 -20.01 56.11 -43.53
N ALA A 3 -18.94 55.97 -42.80
CA ALA A 3 -18.01 54.88 -42.97
C ALA A 3 -18.50 53.60 -42.15
N ALA A 4 -18.69 52.54 -42.86
CA ALA A 4 -19.07 51.24 -42.27
C ALA A 4 -17.85 50.58 -41.66
N ASN A 5 -18.00 50.20 -40.40
CA ASN A 5 -16.99 49.46 -39.63
C ASN A 5 -17.24 47.94 -39.81
N THR A 6 -16.33 47.26 -40.49
CA THR A 6 -16.38 45.83 -40.69
C THR A 6 -15.76 45.13 -39.49
N ILE A 7 -16.58 44.44 -38.70
CA ILE A 7 -16.14 43.58 -37.58
C ILE A 7 -15.67 42.25 -38.17
N SER A 8 -14.37 42.01 -38.06
CA SER A 8 -13.75 40.71 -38.36
C SER A 8 -14.01 39.73 -37.24
N ASN A 9 -14.79 38.73 -37.52
CA ASN A 9 -15.09 37.61 -36.63
C ASN A 9 -13.90 36.65 -36.65
N LYS A 10 -13.02 36.72 -35.61
CA LYS A 10 -12.00 35.66 -35.39
C LYS A 10 -12.71 34.44 -34.84
N GLY A 11 -12.80 33.40 -35.67
CA GLY A 11 -13.31 32.12 -35.29
C GLY A 11 -12.54 31.55 -34.08
N ASP A 12 -13.27 31.24 -33.03
CA ASP A 12 -12.80 30.42 -31.93
C ASP A 12 -12.40 29.05 -32.48
N VAL A 13 -11.11 28.80 -32.52
CA VAL A 13 -10.57 27.46 -32.71
C VAL A 13 -10.77 26.73 -31.37
N PRO A 14 -11.53 25.61 -31.30
CA PRO A 14 -11.67 24.87 -30.09
C PRO A 14 -10.27 24.39 -29.68
N ASN A 15 -9.86 24.76 -28.47
CA ASN A 15 -8.65 24.33 -27.84
C ASN A 15 -8.79 22.83 -27.53
N THR A 16 -8.48 22.01 -28.52
CA THR A 16 -8.35 20.55 -28.34
C THR A 16 -7.14 20.35 -27.45
N PRO A 17 -7.26 19.72 -26.26
CA PRO A 17 -6.09 19.41 -25.45
C PRO A 17 -5.17 18.54 -26.30
N VAL A 18 -3.94 19.00 -26.47
CA VAL A 18 -2.86 18.25 -27.10
C VAL A 18 -2.73 16.92 -26.35
N ASN A 19 -2.91 15.82 -27.05
CA ASN A 19 -2.66 14.46 -26.57
C ASN A 19 -1.25 14.35 -25.99
N GLY A 20 -1.18 14.29 -24.69
CA GLY A 20 0.03 14.03 -23.94
C GLY A 20 -0.34 14.06 -22.47
N ASP A 21 -0.34 12.88 -21.82
CA ASP A 21 -0.35 12.68 -20.37
C ASP A 21 -1.69 12.31 -19.69
N ASP A 22 -2.44 11.38 -20.23
CA ASP A 22 -3.37 10.62 -19.40
C ASP A 22 -2.56 9.57 -18.61
N PRO A 23 -2.42 9.72 -17.28
CA PRO A 23 -1.63 8.80 -16.48
C PRO A 23 -2.17 7.36 -16.48
N TRP A 24 -3.44 7.14 -16.80
CA TRP A 24 -4.01 5.82 -16.96
C TRP A 24 -3.54 5.15 -18.26
N GLN A 25 -3.39 5.90 -19.35
CA GLN A 25 -2.80 5.39 -20.59
C GLN A 25 -1.32 5.03 -20.40
N GLU A 26 -0.57 5.84 -19.63
CA GLU A 26 0.82 5.51 -19.28
C GLU A 26 0.89 4.21 -18.45
N PHE A 27 -0.03 3.99 -17.51
CA PHE A 27 -0.11 2.78 -16.71
C PHE A 27 -0.44 1.55 -17.56
N ASP A 28 -1.43 1.66 -18.43
CA ASP A 28 -1.80 0.59 -19.36
C ASP A 28 -0.63 0.25 -20.30
N ALA A 29 0.06 1.25 -20.85
CA ALA A 29 1.24 1.06 -21.68
C ALA A 29 2.38 0.32 -20.98
N GLU A 30 2.58 0.54 -19.66
CA GLU A 30 3.56 -0.22 -18.88
C GLU A 30 3.11 -1.67 -18.67
N LEU A 31 1.82 -1.94 -18.40
CA LEU A 31 1.29 -3.30 -18.32
C LEU A 31 1.41 -4.04 -19.67
N GLU A 32 1.16 -3.36 -20.79
CA GLU A 32 1.42 -3.89 -22.12
C GLU A 32 2.91 -4.18 -22.37
N ALA A 33 3.82 -3.37 -21.76
CA ALA A 33 5.25 -3.66 -21.81
C ALA A 33 5.59 -4.97 -21.06
N TRP A 34 4.93 -5.25 -19.95
CA TRP A 34 5.02 -6.53 -19.24
C TRP A 34 4.49 -7.68 -20.07
N ALA A 35 3.32 -7.52 -20.71
CA ALA A 35 2.75 -8.52 -21.61
C ALA A 35 3.72 -8.91 -22.73
N ARG A 36 4.39 -7.92 -23.34
CA ARG A 36 5.39 -8.16 -24.41
C ARG A 36 6.61 -8.96 -23.96
N THR A 37 6.95 -8.96 -22.67
CA THR A 37 8.02 -9.82 -22.12
C THR A 37 7.54 -11.22 -21.78
N GLY A 38 6.25 -11.52 -21.94
CA GLY A 38 5.64 -12.78 -21.52
C GLY A 38 5.55 -12.94 -20.00
N SER A 39 5.68 -11.85 -19.24
CA SER A 39 5.66 -11.83 -17.77
C SER A 39 4.35 -11.26 -17.24
N ILE A 40 4.03 -11.57 -15.99
CA ILE A 40 2.86 -11.05 -15.27
C ILE A 40 3.32 -10.02 -14.25
N ALA A 41 2.73 -8.83 -14.28
CA ALA A 41 2.90 -7.80 -13.27
C ALA A 41 2.09 -8.19 -12.01
N GLU A 42 2.77 -8.49 -10.92
CA GLU A 42 2.13 -8.84 -9.66
C GLU A 42 1.94 -7.62 -8.78
N PHE A 43 0.73 -7.52 -8.20
CA PHE A 43 0.35 -6.47 -7.27
C PHE A 43 -0.11 -7.08 -5.96
N TRP A 44 0.14 -6.38 -4.85
CA TRP A 44 -0.40 -6.72 -3.56
C TRP A 44 -0.92 -5.49 -2.83
N TRP A 45 -1.77 -5.68 -1.83
CA TRP A 45 -2.43 -4.59 -1.15
C TRP A 45 -2.24 -4.69 0.36
N ARG A 46 -1.70 -3.63 0.95
CA ARG A 46 -1.56 -3.46 2.40
C ARG A 46 -2.33 -2.24 2.86
N ASP A 47 -3.15 -2.42 3.90
CA ASP A 47 -3.83 -1.33 4.59
C ASP A 47 -3.33 -1.24 6.04
N ASP A 48 -2.85 -0.08 6.45
CA ASP A 48 -2.25 0.12 7.77
C ASP A 48 -3.25 0.66 8.81
N ASP A 49 -2.90 0.55 10.10
CA ASP A 49 -3.60 1.08 11.27
C ASP A 49 -4.93 0.41 11.66
N ALA A 50 -5.21 -0.80 11.20
CA ALA A 50 -6.42 -1.51 11.60
C ALA A 50 -6.39 -1.89 13.10
N THR A 51 -7.50 -1.69 13.82
CA THR A 51 -7.64 -2.05 15.24
C THR A 51 -9.02 -2.58 15.60
N ARG A 52 -10.06 -2.16 14.89
CA ARG A 52 -11.47 -2.44 15.21
C ARG A 52 -12.33 -2.39 13.93
N PRO A 53 -13.51 -3.03 13.92
CA PRO A 53 -14.47 -2.88 12.85
C PRO A 53 -15.07 -1.47 12.82
N GLY A 54 -15.67 -1.12 11.70
CA GLY A 54 -16.38 0.13 11.50
C GLY A 54 -16.68 0.40 10.03
N PRO A 55 -17.47 1.42 9.71
CA PRO A 55 -17.93 1.66 8.34
C PRO A 55 -16.80 1.85 7.31
N LEU A 56 -15.66 2.45 7.72
CA LEU A 56 -14.53 2.64 6.82
C LEU A 56 -13.80 1.32 6.54
N LEU A 57 -13.67 0.43 7.54
CA LEU A 57 -13.14 -0.92 7.31
C LEU A 57 -14.11 -1.74 6.45
N ASP A 58 -15.41 -1.65 6.67
CA ASP A 58 -16.39 -2.34 5.84
C ASP A 58 -16.28 -1.90 4.39
N ARG A 59 -16.18 -0.59 4.14
CA ARG A 59 -15.97 -0.04 2.80
C ARG A 59 -14.65 -0.51 2.17
N LEU A 60 -13.57 -0.64 2.95
CA LEU A 60 -12.29 -1.18 2.49
C LEU A 60 -12.44 -2.64 2.03
N LEU A 61 -13.08 -3.47 2.85
CA LEU A 61 -13.30 -4.88 2.56
C LEU A 61 -14.22 -5.07 1.35
N ASP A 62 -15.24 -4.22 1.21
CA ASP A 62 -16.11 -4.20 0.02
C ASP A 62 -15.34 -3.79 -1.24
N ALA A 63 -14.46 -2.79 -1.13
CA ALA A 63 -13.58 -2.36 -2.25
C ALA A 63 -12.56 -3.44 -2.63
N ALA A 64 -12.04 -4.20 -1.66
CA ALA A 64 -11.17 -5.34 -1.93
C ALA A 64 -11.94 -6.48 -2.61
N GLY A 65 -13.17 -6.77 -2.18
CA GLY A 65 -13.97 -7.86 -2.74
C GLY A 65 -13.25 -9.20 -2.66
N PRO A 66 -13.07 -9.92 -3.77
CA PRO A 66 -12.35 -11.20 -3.80
C PRO A 66 -10.82 -11.07 -3.87
N ARG A 67 -10.29 -9.85 -4.01
CA ARG A 67 -8.84 -9.61 -4.11
C ARG A 67 -8.19 -9.81 -2.74
N PRO A 68 -6.95 -10.34 -2.69
CA PRO A 68 -6.23 -10.45 -1.43
C PRO A 68 -5.89 -9.05 -0.89
N ILE A 69 -6.21 -8.82 0.38
CA ILE A 69 -5.82 -7.62 1.12
C ILE A 69 -5.12 -8.02 2.42
N SER A 70 -4.06 -7.32 2.78
CA SER A 70 -3.33 -7.51 4.04
C SER A 70 -3.56 -6.32 4.95
N LEU A 71 -4.12 -6.56 6.13
CA LEU A 71 -4.34 -5.53 7.13
C LEU A 71 -3.17 -5.54 8.12
N ALA A 72 -2.39 -4.46 8.17
CA ALA A 72 -1.41 -4.27 9.22
C ALA A 72 -2.13 -3.80 10.48
N VAL A 73 -2.26 -4.71 11.44
CA VAL A 73 -3.05 -4.55 12.67
C VAL A 73 -2.14 -4.14 13.82
N ILE A 74 -2.53 -3.11 14.59
CA ILE A 74 -1.81 -2.67 15.79
C ILE A 74 -2.13 -3.61 16.95
N PRO A 75 -1.18 -4.45 17.43
CA PRO A 75 -1.49 -5.51 18.38
C PRO A 75 -2.07 -5.00 19.71
N ALA A 76 -1.49 -3.98 20.30
CA ALA A 76 -1.88 -3.51 21.64
C ALA A 76 -3.35 -3.07 21.72
N THR A 77 -3.93 -2.62 20.62
CA THR A 77 -5.30 -2.09 20.55
C THR A 77 -6.24 -2.91 19.70
N ALA A 78 -5.76 -4.02 19.12
CA ALA A 78 -6.58 -4.93 18.32
C ALA A 78 -7.75 -5.49 19.14
N GLN A 79 -8.96 -5.38 18.60
CA GLN A 79 -10.19 -5.87 19.24
C GLN A 79 -10.61 -7.22 18.65
N LYS A 80 -11.17 -8.11 19.49
CA LYS A 80 -11.74 -9.39 19.03
C LYS A 80 -12.78 -9.18 17.94
N ALA A 81 -13.59 -8.13 18.04
CA ALA A 81 -14.59 -7.80 17.03
C ALA A 81 -13.98 -7.56 15.62
N LEU A 82 -12.71 -7.14 15.51
CA LEU A 82 -12.01 -7.06 14.23
C LEU A 82 -11.78 -8.47 13.67
N ALA A 83 -11.33 -9.41 14.50
CA ALA A 83 -11.13 -10.78 14.07
C ALA A 83 -12.44 -11.44 13.61
N ASP A 84 -13.51 -11.24 14.36
CA ASP A 84 -14.85 -11.73 13.99
C ASP A 84 -15.28 -11.15 12.62
N ARG A 85 -15.09 -9.84 12.40
CA ARG A 85 -15.45 -9.18 11.13
C ARG A 85 -14.63 -9.70 9.93
N LEU A 86 -13.31 -9.94 10.13
CA LEU A 86 -12.47 -10.50 9.07
C LEU A 86 -12.83 -11.95 8.76
N ALA A 87 -13.13 -12.76 9.78
CA ALA A 87 -13.62 -14.11 9.59
C ALA A 87 -14.95 -14.14 8.78
N ASP A 88 -15.84 -13.18 9.02
CA ASP A 88 -17.07 -13.02 8.23
C ASP A 88 -16.76 -12.69 6.76
N HIS A 89 -15.84 -11.77 6.51
CA HIS A 89 -15.41 -11.42 5.15
C HIS A 89 -14.82 -12.63 4.41
N ILE A 90 -13.94 -13.39 5.07
CA ILE A 90 -13.33 -14.60 4.50
C ILE A 90 -14.40 -15.66 4.20
N ARG A 91 -15.35 -15.88 5.10
CA ARG A 91 -16.46 -16.82 4.88
C ARG A 91 -17.36 -16.43 3.71
N GLN A 92 -17.44 -15.15 3.38
CA GLN A 92 -18.17 -14.61 2.23
C GLN A 92 -17.38 -14.65 0.92
N GLY A 93 -16.19 -15.25 0.92
CA GLY A 93 -15.35 -15.41 -0.27
C GLY A 93 -14.27 -14.32 -0.44
N GLY A 94 -14.15 -13.39 0.50
CA GLY A 94 -13.05 -12.44 0.54
C GLY A 94 -11.73 -13.10 0.97
N ARG A 95 -10.62 -12.42 0.73
CA ARG A 95 -9.26 -12.88 1.05
C ARG A 95 -8.55 -11.82 1.89
N ALA A 96 -8.53 -11.99 3.21
CA ALA A 96 -7.86 -11.05 4.11
C ALA A 96 -6.77 -11.76 4.92
N LEU A 97 -5.60 -11.14 4.98
CA LEU A 97 -4.49 -11.53 5.86
C LEU A 97 -4.25 -10.43 6.89
N VAL A 98 -3.62 -10.79 7.98
CA VAL A 98 -3.26 -9.88 9.07
C VAL A 98 -1.76 -9.86 9.23
N LEU A 99 -1.15 -8.68 9.17
CA LEU A 99 0.26 -8.43 9.43
C LEU A 99 0.41 -7.71 10.77
N GLN A 100 1.56 -7.81 11.39
CA GLN A 100 1.83 -7.11 12.66
C GLN A 100 2.27 -5.67 12.42
N HIS A 101 1.43 -4.69 12.78
CA HIS A 101 1.78 -3.27 12.70
C HIS A 101 2.45 -2.78 13.98
N GLY A 102 3.74 -3.04 14.08
CA GLY A 102 4.50 -2.73 15.29
C GLY A 102 3.95 -3.45 16.52
N TYR A 103 3.81 -2.72 17.63
CA TYR A 103 3.16 -3.17 18.87
C TYR A 103 2.01 -2.26 19.29
N ALA A 104 2.31 -0.99 19.61
CA ALA A 104 1.33 -0.02 20.11
C ALA A 104 1.20 1.23 19.23
N HIS A 105 1.99 1.32 18.17
CA HIS A 105 2.10 2.48 17.28
C HIS A 105 2.52 3.77 18.02
N LEU A 106 3.41 3.63 19.01
CA LEU A 106 3.93 4.74 19.81
C LEU A 106 5.27 5.24 19.26
N ASN A 107 5.37 6.56 19.14
CA ASN A 107 6.64 7.17 18.74
C ASN A 107 7.58 7.25 19.95
N HIS A 108 8.70 6.57 19.89
CA HIS A 108 9.77 6.60 20.90
C HIS A 108 10.99 7.39 20.44
N ALA A 109 10.99 7.90 19.21
CA ALA A 109 12.12 8.70 18.73
C ALA A 109 12.23 10.05 19.44
N PRO A 110 13.45 10.59 19.60
CA PRO A 110 13.66 11.93 20.18
C PRO A 110 12.90 13.02 19.38
N PRO A 111 12.58 14.17 19.98
CA PRO A 111 11.74 15.21 19.37
C PRO A 111 12.20 15.67 17.99
N ASN A 112 13.50 15.66 17.71
CA ASN A 112 14.08 16.11 16.42
C ASN A 112 14.37 14.97 15.45
N ALA A 113 14.02 13.73 15.79
CA ALA A 113 14.22 12.58 14.93
C ALA A 113 12.90 12.20 14.21
N LYS A 114 13.04 11.46 13.11
CA LYS A 114 11.87 10.89 12.43
C LYS A 114 11.19 9.89 13.35
N LYS A 115 9.85 9.93 13.42
CA LYS A 115 9.05 9.00 14.23
C LYS A 115 9.44 7.55 13.96
N ALA A 116 9.64 6.78 15.02
CA ALA A 116 9.86 5.35 14.97
C ALA A 116 9.43 4.69 16.28
N GLU A 117 8.77 3.54 16.21
CA GLU A 117 8.46 2.71 17.38
C GLU A 117 9.68 1.83 17.72
N PHE A 118 10.30 1.25 16.72
CA PHE A 118 11.43 0.32 16.83
C PHE A 118 12.71 0.92 16.22
N GLY A 119 13.11 2.09 16.75
CA GLY A 119 14.34 2.76 16.32
C GLY A 119 15.53 2.41 17.24
N ASP A 120 16.76 2.71 16.79
CA ASP A 120 18.02 2.37 17.47
C ASP A 120 18.22 3.10 18.81
N HIS A 121 17.27 3.93 19.23
CA HIS A 121 17.29 4.67 20.51
C HIS A 121 16.65 3.91 21.66
N ARG A 122 16.20 2.68 21.43
CA ARG A 122 15.56 1.81 22.45
C ARG A 122 16.41 0.55 22.68
N PRO A 123 16.37 -0.04 23.90
CA PRO A 123 16.97 -1.34 24.15
C PRO A 123 16.37 -2.42 23.24
N LEU A 124 17.23 -3.17 22.56
CA LEU A 124 16.82 -4.22 21.63
C LEU A 124 15.91 -5.26 22.29
N GLU A 125 16.26 -5.72 23.50
CA GLU A 125 15.51 -6.73 24.23
C GLU A 125 14.06 -6.29 24.50
N ALA A 126 13.86 -5.05 24.96
CA ALA A 126 12.53 -4.51 25.20
C ALA A 126 11.69 -4.43 23.91
N MET A 127 12.32 -4.09 22.78
CA MET A 127 11.64 -4.06 21.47
C MET A 127 11.28 -5.46 20.98
N LEU A 128 12.16 -6.45 21.18
CA LEU A 128 11.88 -7.83 20.82
C LEU A 128 10.75 -8.42 21.68
N ASP A 129 10.71 -8.11 22.98
CA ASP A 129 9.62 -8.53 23.88
C ASP A 129 8.26 -7.99 23.42
N GLU A 130 8.19 -6.72 23.04
CA GLU A 130 6.97 -6.12 22.46
C GLU A 130 6.55 -6.83 21.16
N LEU A 131 7.50 -7.13 20.28
CA LEU A 131 7.21 -7.86 19.04
C LEU A 131 6.67 -9.27 19.31
N VAL A 132 7.26 -9.99 20.28
CA VAL A 132 6.77 -11.32 20.72
C VAL A 132 5.36 -11.23 21.28
N GLN A 133 5.10 -10.23 22.16
CA GLN A 133 3.77 -10.02 22.73
C GLN A 133 2.74 -9.71 21.63
N GLY A 134 3.09 -8.82 20.69
CA GLY A 134 2.25 -8.47 19.55
C GLY A 134 1.91 -9.68 18.70
N ARG A 135 2.91 -10.47 18.30
CA ARG A 135 2.75 -11.70 17.53
C ARG A 135 1.79 -12.67 18.20
N ARG A 136 2.05 -13.02 19.46
CA ARG A 136 1.21 -13.97 20.22
C ARG A 136 -0.25 -13.49 20.31
N ARG A 137 -0.45 -12.17 20.48
CA ARG A 137 -1.79 -11.60 20.52
C ARG A 137 -2.50 -11.73 19.18
N LEU A 138 -1.83 -11.40 18.07
CA LEU A 138 -2.43 -11.50 16.74
C LEU A 138 -2.68 -12.95 16.33
N GLU A 139 -1.75 -13.87 16.62
CA GLU A 139 -1.96 -15.32 16.42
C GLU A 139 -3.21 -15.80 17.19
N SER A 140 -3.37 -15.39 18.45
CA SER A 140 -4.54 -15.77 19.26
C SER A 140 -5.86 -15.21 18.73
N LEU A 141 -5.84 -14.00 18.14
CA LEU A 141 -7.04 -13.33 17.66
C LEU A 141 -7.44 -13.80 16.26
N PHE A 142 -6.49 -13.99 15.35
CA PHE A 142 -6.73 -14.16 13.92
C PHE A 142 -6.40 -15.55 13.38
N GLY A 143 -5.71 -16.40 14.17
CA GLY A 143 -5.39 -17.78 13.77
C GLY A 143 -4.67 -17.83 12.42
N GLU A 144 -5.18 -18.63 11.50
CA GLU A 144 -4.60 -18.86 10.16
C GLU A 144 -4.59 -17.62 9.26
N ALA A 145 -5.37 -16.58 9.57
CA ALA A 145 -5.32 -15.33 8.83
C ALA A 145 -4.11 -14.45 9.20
N PHE A 146 -3.40 -14.78 10.29
CA PHE A 146 -2.20 -14.04 10.69
C PHE A 146 -0.97 -14.54 9.96
N GLU A 147 -0.30 -13.63 9.25
CA GLU A 147 1.01 -13.84 8.64
C GLU A 147 2.09 -13.18 9.50
N PRO A 148 3.17 -13.89 9.87
CA PRO A 148 4.19 -13.37 10.78
C PRO A 148 5.14 -12.38 10.09
N ILE A 149 4.59 -11.32 9.51
CA ILE A 149 5.30 -10.24 8.84
C ILE A 149 5.21 -8.98 9.70
N LEU A 150 6.36 -8.38 10.01
CA LEU A 150 6.41 -7.06 10.66
C LEU A 150 6.17 -5.95 9.64
N THR A 151 5.19 -5.12 9.92
CA THR A 151 5.00 -3.82 9.27
C THR A 151 5.30 -2.74 10.31
N PRO A 152 6.50 -2.14 10.32
CA PRO A 152 6.85 -1.16 11.35
C PRO A 152 6.09 0.15 11.13
N PRO A 153 5.52 0.76 12.19
CA PRO A 153 4.90 2.08 12.09
C PRO A 153 5.80 3.10 11.40
N TRP A 154 5.18 3.95 10.58
CA TRP A 154 5.88 4.92 9.71
C TRP A 154 6.88 4.28 8.74
N ASN A 155 6.81 2.99 8.50
CA ASN A 155 7.74 2.20 7.67
C ASN A 155 9.21 2.31 8.16
N ARG A 156 9.43 2.50 9.47
CA ARG A 156 10.76 2.72 10.07
C ARG A 156 11.07 1.72 11.16
N VAL A 157 12.23 1.10 11.02
CA VAL A 157 12.75 0.11 11.96
C VAL A 157 14.28 0.19 11.99
N GLY A 158 14.87 0.04 13.17
CA GLY A 158 16.32 -0.01 13.36
C GLY A 158 16.94 -1.30 12.80
N ASN A 159 18.20 -1.20 12.40
CA ASN A 159 18.91 -2.34 11.82
C ASN A 159 19.07 -3.52 12.79
N ASP A 160 19.15 -3.24 14.10
CA ASP A 160 19.27 -4.30 15.11
C ASP A 160 18.01 -5.15 15.17
N ILE A 161 16.83 -4.55 15.06
CA ILE A 161 15.57 -5.28 14.95
C ILE A 161 15.52 -6.09 13.67
N VAL A 162 15.92 -5.53 12.52
CA VAL A 162 15.92 -6.27 11.24
C VAL A 162 16.78 -7.54 11.34
N ARG A 163 17.99 -7.42 11.93
CA ARG A 163 18.89 -8.57 12.11
C ARG A 163 18.39 -9.60 13.11
N SER A 164 17.60 -9.17 14.08
CA SER A 164 17.12 -10.01 15.18
C SER A 164 15.65 -10.42 15.03
N LEU A 165 15.00 -10.07 13.91
CA LEU A 165 13.56 -10.23 13.73
C LEU A 165 13.09 -11.67 13.99
N GLY A 166 13.83 -12.67 13.52
CA GLY A 166 13.53 -14.08 13.73
C GLY A 166 13.46 -14.50 15.21
N GLN A 167 14.12 -13.78 16.13
CA GLN A 167 14.04 -14.04 17.58
C GLN A 167 12.66 -13.72 18.15
N SER A 168 11.91 -12.82 17.52
CA SER A 168 10.52 -12.54 17.90
C SER A 168 9.53 -13.58 17.34
N GLY A 169 9.98 -14.46 16.44
CA GLY A 169 9.14 -15.41 15.69
C GLY A 169 8.45 -14.79 14.48
N LEU A 170 8.71 -13.50 14.19
CA LEU A 170 8.31 -12.88 12.93
C LEU A 170 9.28 -13.31 11.84
N GLN A 171 8.77 -13.60 10.64
CA GLN A 171 9.54 -14.21 9.57
C GLN A 171 9.73 -13.28 8.37
N GLY A 172 8.91 -12.23 8.28
CA GLY A 172 8.91 -11.28 7.17
C GLY A 172 8.92 -9.82 7.62
N LEU A 173 9.23 -8.93 6.69
CA LEU A 173 9.27 -7.49 6.90
C LEU A 173 8.60 -6.79 5.73
N SER A 174 7.73 -5.81 6.03
CA SER A 174 7.11 -4.96 5.04
C SER A 174 7.32 -3.49 5.37
N ARG A 175 8.00 -2.77 4.49
CA ARG A 175 8.26 -1.33 4.57
C ARG A 175 7.74 -0.62 3.32
N PHE A 176 8.28 0.56 3.04
CA PHE A 176 7.98 1.34 1.85
C PHE A 176 9.22 1.51 0.96
N GLY A 177 9.00 1.40 -0.35
CA GLY A 177 10.05 1.49 -1.37
C GLY A 177 10.64 0.12 -1.77
N PRO A 178 11.36 0.04 -2.89
CA PRO A 178 11.87 -1.21 -3.42
C PRO A 178 12.74 -1.96 -2.40
N ARG A 179 12.59 -3.28 -2.33
CA ARG A 179 13.46 -4.12 -1.51
C ARG A 179 14.84 -4.20 -2.13
N GLN A 180 15.85 -4.43 -1.30
CA GLN A 180 17.20 -4.71 -1.78
C GLN A 180 17.24 -6.10 -2.42
N ALA A 181 18.04 -6.28 -3.45
CA ALA A 181 18.09 -7.53 -4.21
C ALA A 181 18.51 -8.77 -3.37
N ASP A 182 19.22 -8.55 -2.26
CA ASP A 182 19.64 -9.58 -1.31
C ASP A 182 18.69 -9.79 -0.14
N ALA A 183 17.58 -9.04 -0.09
CA ALA A 183 16.63 -9.11 1.04
C ALA A 183 15.84 -10.42 1.12
N GLY A 184 15.80 -11.20 0.04
CA GLY A 184 15.06 -12.46 -0.06
C GLY A 184 13.54 -12.29 -0.09
N ASP A 185 12.81 -13.40 -0.25
CA ASP A 185 11.35 -13.43 -0.42
C ASP A 185 10.57 -13.04 0.84
N ARG A 186 11.24 -12.92 1.98
CA ARG A 186 10.63 -12.52 3.25
C ARG A 186 10.45 -11.01 3.41
N VAL A 187 10.95 -10.20 2.46
CA VAL A 187 10.71 -8.76 2.44
C VAL A 187 9.77 -8.44 1.30
N VAL A 188 8.59 -7.92 1.64
CA VAL A 188 7.57 -7.49 0.68
C VAL A 188 7.13 -6.07 1.01
N ASN A 189 7.57 -5.11 0.21
CA ASN A 189 7.33 -3.70 0.48
C ASN A 189 6.14 -3.15 -0.32
N THR A 190 5.63 -2.00 0.12
CA THR A 190 4.68 -1.19 -0.64
C THR A 190 5.40 -0.08 -1.40
N HIS A 191 4.83 0.38 -2.51
CA HIS A 191 5.46 1.31 -3.44
C HIS A 191 4.55 2.49 -3.79
N VAL A 192 3.24 2.31 -3.67
CA VAL A 192 2.21 3.29 -4.02
C VAL A 192 1.45 3.67 -2.76
N ASP A 193 1.84 4.74 -2.10
CA ASP A 193 1.10 5.34 -0.98
C ASP A 193 0.15 6.38 -1.53
N ILE A 194 -1.15 6.21 -1.27
CA ILE A 194 -2.19 7.08 -1.84
C ILE A 194 -2.56 8.26 -0.95
N VAL A 195 -1.98 8.36 0.26
CA VAL A 195 -2.27 9.45 1.21
C VAL A 195 -1.17 10.50 1.17
N ASP A 196 -1.54 11.76 0.98
CA ASP A 196 -0.63 12.89 1.10
C ASP A 196 -0.41 13.29 2.57
N TRP A 197 0.54 12.66 3.22
CA TRP A 197 0.88 12.90 4.61
C TRP A 197 1.42 14.30 4.91
N ARG A 198 1.80 15.07 3.89
CA ARG A 198 2.40 16.40 4.03
C ARG A 198 1.46 17.53 3.65
N GLY A 199 0.51 17.27 2.73
CA GLY A 199 -0.37 18.27 2.17
C GLY A 199 -1.80 18.26 2.71
N GLY A 200 -2.11 17.57 3.83
CA GLY A 200 -3.42 17.63 4.45
C GLY A 200 -4.12 16.28 4.64
N ARG A 201 -3.44 15.17 4.40
CA ARG A 201 -3.92 13.79 4.56
C ARG A 201 -5.06 13.37 3.62
N GLY A 202 -5.24 14.08 2.51
CA GLY A 202 -6.14 13.67 1.44
C GLY A 202 -5.43 12.79 0.41
N PHE A 203 -6.09 12.56 -0.71
CA PHE A 203 -5.54 11.80 -1.83
C PHE A 203 -4.32 12.48 -2.45
N VAL A 204 -3.27 11.72 -2.68
CA VAL A 204 -2.00 12.20 -3.27
C VAL A 204 -2.12 12.64 -4.75
N GLY A 205 -3.23 12.29 -5.39
CA GLY A 205 -3.50 12.56 -6.80
C GLY A 205 -3.16 11.41 -7.73
N VAL A 206 -4.01 11.21 -8.75
CA VAL A 206 -3.91 10.09 -9.72
C VAL A 206 -2.52 10.01 -10.35
N ARG A 207 -2.02 11.15 -10.84
CA ARG A 207 -0.71 11.20 -11.53
C ARG A 207 0.44 10.75 -10.62
N GLN A 208 0.46 11.16 -9.36
CA GLN A 208 1.53 10.78 -8.43
C GLN A 208 1.44 9.31 -8.06
N ALA A 209 0.24 8.80 -7.76
CA ALA A 209 0.03 7.40 -7.42
C ALA A 209 0.41 6.47 -8.60
N LEU A 210 -0.04 6.77 -9.81
CA LEU A 210 0.28 5.97 -11.00
C LEU A 210 1.77 6.06 -11.38
N ARG A 211 2.41 7.22 -11.25
CA ARG A 211 3.86 7.35 -11.47
C ARG A 211 4.66 6.44 -10.53
N ALA A 212 4.23 6.30 -9.27
CA ALA A 212 4.88 5.38 -8.34
C ALA A 212 4.73 3.92 -8.78
N ALA A 213 3.53 3.50 -9.21
CA ALA A 213 3.28 2.17 -9.74
C ALA A 213 4.10 1.89 -11.00
N ILE A 214 4.02 2.77 -12.01
CA ILE A 214 4.75 2.67 -13.27
C ILE A 214 6.26 2.63 -13.01
N GLY A 215 6.76 3.51 -12.14
CA GLY A 215 8.18 3.58 -11.83
C GLY A 215 8.73 2.28 -11.23
N HIS A 216 8.00 1.65 -10.31
CA HIS A 216 8.38 0.36 -9.74
C HIS A 216 8.28 -0.77 -10.77
N LEU A 217 7.18 -0.85 -11.54
CA LEU A 217 7.01 -1.84 -12.60
C LEU A 217 8.12 -1.75 -13.65
N ALA A 218 8.44 -0.55 -14.13
CA ALA A 218 9.51 -0.33 -15.10
C ALA A 218 10.90 -0.70 -14.53
N ALA A 219 11.16 -0.36 -13.25
CA ALA A 219 12.41 -0.73 -12.58
C ALA A 219 12.57 -2.25 -12.48
N LYS A 220 11.51 -2.98 -12.15
CA LYS A 220 11.50 -4.46 -12.14
C LYS A 220 11.74 -5.04 -13.54
N ARG A 221 11.01 -4.54 -14.54
CA ARG A 221 11.11 -5.02 -15.93
C ARG A 221 12.48 -4.77 -16.53
N THR A 222 13.17 -3.69 -16.15
CA THR A 222 14.51 -3.33 -16.64
C THR A 222 15.64 -3.87 -15.78
N GLY A 223 15.35 -4.58 -14.67
CA GLY A 223 16.37 -5.13 -13.76
C GLY A 223 16.97 -4.11 -12.79
N ALA A 224 16.38 -2.90 -12.67
CA ALA A 224 16.80 -1.89 -11.70
C ALA A 224 16.19 -2.11 -10.30
N ALA A 225 15.18 -2.97 -10.19
CA ALA A 225 14.61 -3.48 -8.96
C ALA A 225 14.41 -5.00 -9.04
N ASP A 226 14.16 -5.64 -7.91
CA ASP A 226 13.92 -7.08 -7.87
C ASP A 226 12.65 -7.44 -8.65
N HIS A 227 12.84 -8.25 -9.71
CA HIS A 227 11.74 -8.67 -10.61
C HIS A 227 10.64 -9.45 -9.88
N ALA A 228 11.00 -10.21 -8.84
CA ALA A 228 10.07 -11.04 -8.08
C ALA A 228 9.28 -10.26 -7.01
N GLU A 229 9.65 -9.01 -6.68
CA GLU A 229 8.90 -8.23 -5.71
C GLU A 229 7.56 -7.76 -6.29
N PRO A 230 6.38 -8.08 -5.71
CA PRO A 230 5.11 -7.54 -6.21
C PRO A 230 5.02 -6.02 -5.96
N THR A 231 4.38 -5.29 -6.85
CA THR A 231 4.14 -3.84 -6.67
C THR A 231 3.06 -3.62 -5.63
N GLY A 232 3.42 -3.04 -4.49
CA GLY A 232 2.51 -2.89 -3.35
C GLY A 232 1.75 -1.58 -3.33
N LEU A 233 0.42 -1.67 -3.21
CA LEU A 233 -0.47 -0.57 -2.87
C LEU A 233 -0.51 -0.40 -1.35
N LEU A 234 -0.28 0.81 -0.85
CA LEU A 234 -0.41 1.17 0.56
C LEU A 234 -1.61 2.09 0.75
N THR A 235 -2.50 1.67 1.62
CA THR A 235 -3.70 2.42 2.00
C THR A 235 -3.79 2.58 3.53
N HIS A 236 -4.60 3.53 3.96
CA HIS A 236 -4.92 3.77 5.36
C HIS A 236 -6.41 4.14 5.41
N HIS A 237 -7.28 3.14 5.47
CA HIS A 237 -8.73 3.33 5.33
C HIS A 237 -9.31 4.40 6.26
N ARG A 238 -8.66 4.66 7.39
CA ARG A 238 -9.09 5.66 8.37
C ARG A 238 -8.84 7.10 7.95
N ASP A 239 -7.93 7.31 6.99
CA ASP A 239 -7.52 8.63 6.46
C ASP A 239 -7.99 8.87 5.01
N HIS A 240 -8.79 7.96 4.44
CA HIS A 240 -9.27 8.09 3.07
C HIS A 240 -10.35 9.15 2.91
N ASP A 241 -10.17 10.04 1.94
CA ASP A 241 -11.24 10.84 1.35
C ASP A 241 -11.91 10.11 0.17
N GLU A 242 -12.93 10.71 -0.43
CA GLU A 242 -13.65 10.11 -1.57
C GLU A 242 -12.77 9.95 -2.82
N ALA A 243 -11.72 10.76 -2.97
CA ALA A 243 -10.78 10.64 -4.07
C ALA A 243 -9.88 9.41 -3.90
N CYS A 244 -9.46 9.08 -2.66
CA CYS A 244 -8.78 7.81 -2.34
C CYS A 244 -9.65 6.60 -2.75
N TRP A 245 -10.92 6.59 -2.36
CA TRP A 245 -11.84 5.49 -2.69
C TRP A 245 -12.05 5.33 -4.20
N SER A 246 -12.22 6.46 -4.90
CA SER A 246 -12.37 6.48 -6.35
C SER A 246 -11.12 5.95 -7.05
N PHE A 247 -9.93 6.34 -6.58
CA PHE A 247 -8.67 5.84 -7.11
C PHE A 247 -8.51 4.33 -6.87
N ILE A 248 -8.79 3.84 -5.66
CA ILE A 248 -8.72 2.40 -5.33
C ILE A 248 -9.58 1.59 -6.30
N ALA A 249 -10.83 2.01 -6.52
CA ALA A 249 -11.74 1.31 -7.42
C ALA A 249 -11.22 1.30 -8.88
N ALA A 250 -10.72 2.44 -9.36
CA ALA A 250 -10.17 2.55 -10.71
C ALA A 250 -8.87 1.74 -10.88
N PHE A 251 -7.96 1.80 -9.89
CA PHE A 251 -6.70 1.08 -9.92
C PHE A 251 -6.89 -0.43 -9.87
N ALA A 252 -7.77 -0.89 -8.96
CA ALA A 252 -8.12 -2.30 -8.88
C ALA A 252 -8.78 -2.80 -10.17
N GLY A 253 -9.70 -2.02 -10.73
CA GLY A 253 -10.35 -2.35 -12.00
C GLY A 253 -9.39 -2.43 -13.18
N ALA A 254 -8.40 -1.52 -13.25
CA ALA A 254 -7.38 -1.54 -14.31
C ALA A 254 -6.50 -2.79 -14.23
N ILE A 255 -6.09 -3.21 -13.01
CA ILE A 255 -5.31 -4.43 -12.80
C ILE A 255 -6.11 -5.67 -13.18
N ASP A 256 -7.38 -5.75 -12.75
CA ASP A 256 -8.23 -6.92 -13.05
C ASP A 256 -8.56 -7.07 -14.53
N ALA A 257 -8.64 -5.95 -15.26
CA ALA A 257 -8.95 -5.96 -16.68
C ALA A 257 -7.76 -6.36 -17.57
N HIS A 258 -6.53 -6.29 -17.06
CA HIS A 258 -5.33 -6.49 -17.88
C HIS A 258 -4.77 -7.92 -17.74
N ALA A 259 -4.65 -8.64 -18.88
CA ALA A 259 -4.23 -10.04 -18.89
C ALA A 259 -2.83 -10.31 -18.33
N ALA A 260 -1.93 -9.30 -18.35
CA ALA A 260 -0.58 -9.39 -17.80
C ALA A 260 -0.47 -8.78 -16.41
N ALA A 261 -1.56 -8.68 -15.66
CA ALA A 261 -1.56 -8.17 -14.29
C ALA A 261 -2.38 -9.09 -13.37
N ARG A 262 -1.97 -9.20 -12.10
CA ARG A 262 -2.75 -9.96 -11.11
C ARG A 262 -2.46 -9.50 -9.68
N TRP A 263 -3.44 -9.72 -8.80
CA TRP A 263 -3.29 -9.56 -7.36
C TRP A 263 -2.72 -10.84 -6.72
N VAL A 264 -1.76 -10.66 -5.80
CA VAL A 264 -1.15 -11.74 -5.03
C VAL A 264 -1.21 -11.44 -3.53
N SER A 265 -1.07 -12.46 -2.70
CA SER A 265 -0.76 -12.30 -1.26
C SER A 265 0.74 -12.12 -1.05
N PRO A 266 1.18 -11.47 0.03
CA PRO A 266 2.59 -11.30 0.37
C PRO A 266 3.26 -12.63 0.71
#